data_bea8062acec793bf7dba9c54912f3dd1
#
_entry.id   bea8062acec793bf7dba9c54912f3dd1
#
_cell.length_a   1.000
_cell.length_b   1.000
_cell.length_c   1.000
_cell.angle_alpha   90.00
_cell.angle_beta   90.00
_cell.angle_gamma   90.00
#
_symmetry.space_group_name_H-M   'P 1'
#
loop_
_entity.id
_entity.type
_entity.pdbx_description
1 polymer ?
#
loop_
_entity_poly.entity_id
_entity_poly.type
_entity_poly.pdbx_seq_one_letter_code
_entity_poly.pdbx_strand_id
1 'polypeptide(L)'
;MSLYQTEQRQSKTTRILVYPNITFAKDLEKDSYIQVIKKQITLLNEIRDDLWFYLILPKEIPSLVFDNVTQLIVYLPTHSPTMRAHFDTEAIKKVLPREYDFDLVMCHLPEHAYDLKNVLYNKTQHMPKFFGYAHWFDFKEVVNWPMDSFNKSMIGLLEMDKCYINTQHQKEMVLKQAEEIFNSDTLYKLSNILEVQHIGVDGKDIVLDINEKTFKKIVFNHRPETYKNYRDFLELMDKLYEQRQDFKVWVPLASKPDREYITVEKGDKDFYYKKLQECRVGFSPKQTYGGWSVATTDGMMNGVPYIMYGDLYYEELNEDADFFTNHVVALDLLNKYLDNIEYRNEMADQALGCVINDLVYKDEIEKMSDYIDQLVEELPCVSQTEKVDEITEWIKNEKVISKKNLIDRLNWGVGIKFTQYRRRLLTNPNIYDTISEYPNYCWSEK
;
A
#
# COMPACT_ATOMS: atom_id res chain seq x y z
N MET A 1 14.24 -33.97 -9.63
CA MET A 1 15.25 -33.25 -10.42
C MET A 1 15.15 -31.80 -10.02
N SER A 2 16.12 -31.36 -9.21
CA SER A 2 16.17 -30.00 -8.64
C SER A 2 16.69 -29.04 -9.70
N LEU A 3 15.87 -28.09 -10.14
CA LEU A 3 16.27 -26.95 -10.96
C LEU A 3 16.72 -25.81 -10.04
N TYR A 4 17.77 -26.02 -9.27
CA TYR A 4 18.51 -24.93 -8.64
C TYR A 4 19.68 -24.58 -9.55
N GLN A 5 19.44 -23.68 -10.50
CA GLN A 5 20.52 -22.89 -11.07
C GLN A 5 20.97 -21.90 -10.01
N THR A 6 22.14 -22.12 -9.44
CA THR A 6 22.92 -21.15 -8.69
C THR A 6 23.29 -20.01 -9.66
N GLU A 7 22.44 -19.01 -9.76
CA GLU A 7 22.81 -17.78 -10.45
C GLU A 7 23.93 -17.10 -9.64
N GLN A 8 25.09 -16.99 -10.26
CA GLN A 8 26.15 -16.11 -9.80
C GLN A 8 25.57 -14.69 -9.75
N ARG A 9 25.55 -14.06 -8.58
CA ARG A 9 25.14 -12.68 -8.35
C ARG A 9 25.98 -11.73 -9.22
N GLN A 10 25.54 -11.47 -10.43
CA GLN A 10 25.86 -10.26 -11.16
C GLN A 10 24.88 -9.19 -10.70
N SER A 11 25.36 -8.10 -10.14
CA SER A 11 24.65 -7.03 -9.45
C SER A 11 23.78 -7.51 -8.28
N LYS A 12 23.84 -6.79 -7.16
CA LYS A 12 23.19 -7.16 -5.90
C LYS A 12 21.68 -7.03 -6.02
N THR A 13 20.98 -8.10 -6.41
CA THR A 13 19.50 -8.11 -6.44
C THR A 13 18.94 -7.90 -5.04
N THR A 14 18.16 -6.85 -4.85
CA THR A 14 17.42 -6.54 -3.62
C THR A 14 16.17 -7.40 -3.55
N ARG A 15 16.03 -8.19 -2.50
CA ARG A 15 14.89 -9.11 -2.28
C ARG A 15 13.87 -8.49 -1.36
N ILE A 16 12.67 -8.29 -1.86
CA ILE A 16 11.56 -7.65 -1.15
C ILE A 16 10.46 -8.66 -0.90
N LEU A 17 10.16 -8.94 0.37
CA LEU A 17 8.96 -9.69 0.73
C LEU A 17 7.77 -8.75 0.75
N VAL A 18 6.73 -9.03 -0.04
CA VAL A 18 5.49 -8.26 -0.09
C VAL A 18 4.42 -8.97 0.72
N TYR A 19 3.96 -8.33 1.78
CA TYR A 19 2.81 -8.76 2.58
C TYR A 19 1.60 -7.89 2.23
N PRO A 20 0.66 -8.41 1.41
CA PRO A 20 -0.37 -7.60 0.81
C PRO A 20 -1.58 -7.39 1.73
N ASN A 21 -2.32 -6.31 1.47
CA ASN A 21 -3.70 -6.18 1.90
C ASN A 21 -4.60 -6.67 0.76
N ILE A 22 -5.30 -7.78 0.94
CA ILE A 22 -6.15 -8.39 -0.08
C ILE A 22 -7.47 -8.79 0.56
N THR A 23 -8.58 -8.43 -0.08
CA THR A 23 -9.87 -9.05 0.18
C THR A 23 -9.96 -10.34 -0.61
N PHE A 24 -10.62 -11.39 -0.07
CA PHE A 24 -10.79 -12.66 -0.79
C PHE A 24 -11.86 -12.52 -1.89
N ALA A 25 -11.76 -11.49 -2.70
CA ALA A 25 -12.63 -11.29 -3.86
C ALA A 25 -12.30 -12.32 -4.94
N LYS A 26 -13.33 -12.92 -5.54
CA LYS A 26 -13.14 -13.86 -6.66
C LYS A 26 -12.56 -13.20 -7.91
N ASP A 27 -12.70 -11.88 -8.00
CA ASP A 27 -12.24 -11.07 -9.13
C ASP A 27 -11.22 -10.04 -8.61
N LEU A 28 -9.95 -10.34 -8.79
CA LEU A 28 -8.83 -9.49 -8.34
C LEU A 28 -8.77 -8.15 -9.06
N GLU A 29 -9.31 -8.06 -10.27
CA GLU A 29 -9.35 -6.79 -11.00
C GLU A 29 -10.29 -5.77 -10.34
N LYS A 30 -11.19 -6.24 -9.48
CA LYS A 30 -12.08 -5.41 -8.66
C LYS A 30 -11.59 -5.14 -7.25
N ASP A 31 -10.48 -5.75 -6.84
CA ASP A 31 -9.87 -5.50 -5.54
C ASP A 31 -8.92 -4.30 -5.63
N SER A 32 -9.35 -3.17 -5.06
CA SER A 32 -8.59 -1.91 -5.11
C SER A 32 -7.21 -2.02 -4.44
N TYR A 33 -7.06 -2.86 -3.43
CA TYR A 33 -5.78 -3.02 -2.74
C TYR A 33 -4.77 -3.77 -3.60
N ILE A 34 -5.20 -4.86 -4.24
CA ILE A 34 -4.32 -5.60 -5.14
C ILE A 34 -3.95 -4.77 -6.37
N GLN A 35 -4.87 -3.91 -6.86
CA GLN A 35 -4.55 -3.00 -7.96
C GLN A 35 -3.44 -1.99 -7.59
N VAL A 36 -3.44 -1.47 -6.36
CA VAL A 36 -2.35 -0.61 -5.87
C VAL A 36 -1.03 -1.38 -5.82
N ILE A 37 -1.03 -2.60 -5.27
CA ILE A 37 0.18 -3.45 -5.18
C ILE A 37 0.71 -3.79 -6.58
N LYS A 38 -0.18 -4.20 -7.51
CA LYS A 38 0.18 -4.46 -8.90
C LYS A 38 0.87 -3.25 -9.52
N LYS A 39 0.29 -2.08 -9.34
CA LYS A 39 0.81 -0.82 -9.89
C LYS A 39 2.18 -0.48 -9.30
N GLN A 40 2.34 -0.59 -7.98
CA GLN A 40 3.61 -0.34 -7.31
C GLN A 40 4.72 -1.27 -7.82
N ILE A 41 4.46 -2.59 -7.86
CA ILE A 41 5.44 -3.57 -8.36
C ILE A 41 5.77 -3.33 -9.83
N THR A 42 4.76 -3.09 -10.68
CA THR A 42 4.97 -2.84 -12.12
C THR A 42 5.83 -1.60 -12.34
N LEU A 43 5.48 -0.48 -11.71
CA LEU A 43 6.24 0.77 -11.88
C LEU A 43 7.64 0.70 -11.27
N LEU A 44 7.81 0.02 -10.14
CA LEU A 44 9.15 -0.22 -9.59
C LEU A 44 10.00 -1.06 -10.55
N ASN A 45 9.44 -2.09 -11.19
CA ASN A 45 10.14 -2.90 -12.20
C ASN A 45 10.45 -2.11 -13.50
N GLU A 46 9.65 -1.09 -13.84
CA GLU A 46 9.95 -0.18 -14.96
C GLU A 46 11.14 0.77 -14.67
N ILE A 47 11.33 1.11 -13.40
CA ILE A 47 12.39 2.04 -12.94
C ILE A 47 13.68 1.29 -12.62
N ARG A 48 13.57 0.03 -12.14
CA ARG A 48 14.69 -0.75 -11.56
C ARG A 48 14.70 -2.18 -12.08
N ASP A 49 15.88 -2.68 -12.39
CA ASP A 49 16.12 -4.07 -12.80
C ASP A 49 16.77 -4.94 -11.69
N ASP A 50 17.11 -4.32 -10.55
CA ASP A 50 17.77 -4.96 -9.41
C ASP A 50 16.82 -5.46 -8.33
N LEU A 51 15.49 -5.32 -8.49
CA LEU A 51 14.50 -5.75 -7.52
C LEU A 51 13.93 -7.14 -7.84
N TRP A 52 13.73 -7.94 -6.79
CA TRP A 52 13.00 -9.20 -6.88
C TRP A 52 11.97 -9.30 -5.75
N PHE A 53 10.71 -9.49 -6.11
CA PHE A 53 9.60 -9.51 -5.16
C PHE A 53 9.17 -10.93 -4.82
N TYR A 54 8.86 -11.16 -3.55
CA TYR A 54 8.26 -12.38 -3.04
C TYR A 54 6.87 -12.04 -2.50
N LEU A 55 5.84 -12.25 -3.30
CA LEU A 55 4.48 -11.86 -2.98
C LEU A 55 3.73 -12.99 -2.27
N ILE A 56 3.31 -12.76 -1.03
CA ILE A 56 2.46 -13.69 -0.29
C ILE A 56 1.03 -13.59 -0.83
N LEU A 57 0.48 -14.73 -1.28
CA LEU A 57 -0.89 -14.80 -1.79
C LEU A 57 -1.66 -15.91 -1.10
N PRO A 58 -2.90 -15.67 -0.62
CA PRO A 58 -3.80 -16.72 -0.21
C PRO A 58 -4.10 -17.67 -1.37
N LYS A 59 -4.25 -18.97 -1.08
CA LYS A 59 -4.54 -20.00 -2.09
C LYS A 59 -5.80 -19.72 -2.90
N GLU A 60 -6.77 -19.07 -2.29
CA GLU A 60 -8.06 -18.74 -2.89
C GLU A 60 -7.97 -17.65 -3.95
N ILE A 61 -6.84 -16.95 -3.99
CA ILE A 61 -6.57 -15.89 -4.94
C ILE A 61 -5.91 -16.50 -6.19
N PRO A 62 -6.39 -16.21 -7.40
CA PRO A 62 -5.73 -16.63 -8.63
C PRO A 62 -4.30 -16.09 -8.72
N SER A 63 -3.41 -16.87 -9.32
CA SER A 63 -2.05 -16.43 -9.59
C SER A 63 -2.04 -15.15 -10.43
N LEU A 64 -1.18 -14.22 -10.05
CA LEU A 64 -0.96 -12.97 -10.76
C LEU A 64 0.23 -13.13 -11.71
N VAL A 65 0.16 -12.50 -12.87
CA VAL A 65 1.28 -12.47 -13.81
C VAL A 65 2.09 -11.21 -13.60
N PHE A 66 3.35 -11.36 -13.19
CA PHE A 66 4.31 -10.28 -12.99
C PHE A 66 5.70 -10.73 -13.43
N ASP A 67 6.48 -9.80 -13.94
CA ASP A 67 7.92 -9.99 -14.08
C ASP A 67 8.60 -9.81 -12.71
N ASN A 68 9.70 -10.53 -12.49
CA ASN A 68 10.51 -10.48 -11.26
C ASN A 68 9.72 -10.74 -9.96
N VAL A 69 8.68 -11.56 -10.00
CA VAL A 69 7.87 -11.89 -8.81
C VAL A 69 7.78 -13.40 -8.58
N THR A 70 8.17 -13.84 -7.40
CA THR A 70 7.90 -15.19 -6.89
C THR A 70 6.66 -15.16 -6.01
N GLN A 71 5.66 -15.97 -6.31
CA GLN A 71 4.44 -16.04 -5.51
C GLN A 71 4.55 -17.12 -4.44
N LEU A 72 4.35 -16.73 -3.19
CA LEU A 72 4.34 -17.60 -2.01
C LEU A 72 2.89 -17.88 -1.63
N ILE A 73 2.38 -19.06 -2.00
CA ILE A 73 0.97 -19.41 -1.82
C ILE A 73 0.71 -19.91 -0.39
N VAL A 74 -0.10 -19.17 0.35
CA VAL A 74 -0.46 -19.46 1.75
C VAL A 74 -1.84 -20.07 1.84
N TYR A 75 -1.95 -21.15 2.63
CA TYR A 75 -3.24 -21.76 2.98
C TYR A 75 -3.76 -21.10 4.26
N LEU A 76 -4.58 -20.08 4.12
CA LEU A 76 -5.25 -19.42 5.24
C LEU A 76 -6.58 -20.09 5.58
N PRO A 77 -7.06 -20.00 6.82
CA PRO A 77 -8.39 -20.46 7.16
C PRO A 77 -9.45 -19.70 6.36
N THR A 78 -10.36 -20.43 5.73
CA THR A 78 -11.36 -19.91 4.76
C THR A 78 -12.45 -19.03 5.37
N HIS A 79 -12.35 -18.65 6.64
CA HIS A 79 -13.43 -17.94 7.35
C HIS A 79 -13.25 -16.43 7.36
N SER A 80 -12.10 -15.94 6.89
CA SER A 80 -11.82 -14.51 6.89
C SER A 80 -12.03 -13.94 5.50
N PRO A 81 -12.83 -12.86 5.35
CA PRO A 81 -13.05 -12.22 4.06
C PRO A 81 -11.84 -11.40 3.56
N THR A 82 -10.85 -11.18 4.42
CA THR A 82 -9.65 -10.39 4.11
C THR A 82 -8.43 -10.93 4.84
N MET A 83 -7.23 -10.69 4.30
CA MET A 83 -5.98 -10.98 5.01
C MET A 83 -5.84 -10.18 6.32
N ARG A 84 -6.47 -9.01 6.39
CA ARG A 84 -6.46 -8.13 7.55
C ARG A 84 -7.06 -8.76 8.81
N ALA A 85 -8.05 -9.62 8.65
CA ALA A 85 -8.76 -10.18 9.79
C ALA A 85 -7.98 -11.29 10.52
N HIS A 86 -6.94 -11.86 9.91
CA HIS A 86 -6.23 -12.99 10.47
C HIS A 86 -4.79 -13.08 10.00
N PHE A 87 -3.86 -13.20 10.96
CA PHE A 87 -2.46 -13.53 10.72
C PHE A 87 -2.17 -14.97 11.17
N ASP A 88 -1.88 -15.85 10.23
CA ASP A 88 -1.54 -17.25 10.54
C ASP A 88 -0.02 -17.44 10.52
N THR A 89 0.57 -17.39 11.70
CA THR A 89 2.01 -17.57 11.94
C THR A 89 2.55 -18.86 11.31
N GLU A 90 1.85 -19.98 11.48
CA GLU A 90 2.35 -21.27 11.01
C GLU A 90 2.20 -21.43 9.49
N ALA A 91 1.11 -20.92 8.91
CA ALA A 91 0.93 -20.91 7.47
C ALA A 91 2.00 -20.03 6.79
N ILE A 92 2.28 -18.85 7.32
CA ILE A 92 3.33 -17.95 6.80
C ILE A 92 4.72 -18.60 6.93
N LYS A 93 5.05 -19.19 8.09
CA LYS A 93 6.33 -19.91 8.28
C LYS A 93 6.55 -21.02 7.26
N LYS A 94 5.49 -21.74 6.87
CA LYS A 94 5.61 -22.87 5.93
C LYS A 94 6.01 -22.44 4.53
N VAL A 95 5.55 -21.30 4.07
CA VAL A 95 5.79 -20.81 2.70
C VAL A 95 7.05 -19.96 2.58
N LEU A 96 7.54 -19.39 3.66
CA LEU A 96 8.77 -18.63 3.63
C LEU A 96 9.97 -19.54 3.34
N PRO A 97 10.77 -19.25 2.31
CA PRO A 97 11.99 -20.00 1.99
C PRO A 97 12.96 -19.95 3.17
N ARG A 98 13.61 -21.10 3.48
CA ARG A 98 14.65 -21.12 4.52
C ARG A 98 15.96 -20.49 4.10
N GLU A 99 16.18 -20.44 2.80
CA GLU A 99 17.46 -20.13 2.15
C GLU A 99 17.56 -18.66 1.74
N TYR A 100 16.47 -17.92 1.85
CA TYR A 100 16.46 -16.51 1.45
C TYR A 100 16.40 -15.59 2.66
N ASP A 101 17.39 -14.72 2.75
CA ASP A 101 17.30 -13.53 3.59
C ASP A 101 16.65 -12.44 2.71
N PHE A 102 15.53 -11.92 3.15
CA PHE A 102 14.93 -10.75 2.53
C PHE A 102 15.71 -9.51 3.00
N ASP A 103 16.04 -8.64 2.07
CA ASP A 103 16.65 -7.35 2.38
C ASP A 103 15.59 -6.41 2.96
N LEU A 104 14.42 -6.39 2.34
CA LEU A 104 13.30 -5.52 2.72
C LEU A 104 11.98 -6.29 2.84
N VAL A 105 11.06 -5.71 3.59
CA VAL A 105 9.65 -6.12 3.66
C VAL A 105 8.76 -4.94 3.28
N MET A 106 7.94 -5.11 2.27
CA MET A 106 6.88 -4.18 1.88
C MET A 106 5.55 -4.66 2.48
N CYS A 107 5.15 -4.05 3.58
CA CYS A 107 3.99 -4.47 4.38
C CYS A 107 2.79 -3.53 4.15
N HIS A 108 1.70 -4.06 3.57
CA HIS A 108 0.46 -3.31 3.33
C HIS A 108 -0.58 -3.45 4.45
N LEU A 109 -0.23 -4.16 5.53
CA LEU A 109 -1.05 -4.34 6.72
C LEU A 109 -0.22 -4.02 7.97
N PRO A 110 -0.11 -2.74 8.36
CA PRO A 110 0.67 -2.35 9.54
C PRO A 110 0.32 -3.15 10.78
N GLU A 111 -0.94 -3.50 10.98
CA GLU A 111 -1.40 -4.32 12.11
C GLU A 111 -0.77 -5.70 12.21
N HIS A 112 -0.16 -6.19 11.12
CA HIS A 112 0.55 -7.48 11.06
C HIS A 112 2.07 -7.34 11.03
N ALA A 113 2.61 -6.12 10.98
CA ALA A 113 4.05 -5.91 10.86
C ALA A 113 4.84 -6.53 12.03
N TYR A 114 4.33 -6.40 13.27
CA TYR A 114 4.94 -7.00 14.45
C TYR A 114 5.00 -8.54 14.37
N ASP A 115 3.88 -9.16 14.00
CA ASP A 115 3.79 -10.62 13.87
C ASP A 115 4.68 -11.14 12.75
N LEU A 116 4.67 -10.45 11.59
CA LEU A 116 5.50 -10.80 10.45
C LEU A 116 7.00 -10.68 10.78
N LYS A 117 7.39 -9.64 11.51
CA LYS A 117 8.77 -9.46 12.00
C LYS A 117 9.22 -10.61 12.88
N ASN A 118 8.36 -11.05 13.81
CA ASN A 118 8.65 -12.21 14.66
C ASN A 118 8.74 -13.52 13.85
N VAL A 119 7.88 -13.72 12.87
CA VAL A 119 7.95 -14.90 11.99
C VAL A 119 9.24 -14.92 11.20
N LEU A 120 9.62 -13.80 10.60
CA LEU A 120 10.86 -13.68 9.83
C LEU A 120 12.09 -13.91 10.71
N TYR A 121 12.16 -13.26 11.87
CA TYR A 121 13.24 -13.47 12.80
C TYR A 121 13.40 -14.94 13.22
N ASN A 122 12.28 -15.58 13.59
CA ASN A 122 12.32 -16.98 14.01
C ASN A 122 12.66 -17.96 12.86
N LYS A 123 12.37 -17.58 11.61
CA LYS A 123 12.59 -18.43 10.44
C LYS A 123 13.97 -18.25 9.85
N THR A 124 14.38 -17.03 9.61
CA THR A 124 15.61 -16.69 8.88
C THR A 124 16.75 -16.21 9.80
N GLN A 125 16.41 -15.79 11.03
CA GLN A 125 17.35 -15.16 11.96
C GLN A 125 17.95 -13.86 11.41
N HIS A 126 17.32 -13.28 10.42
CA HIS A 126 17.66 -12.00 9.81
C HIS A 126 16.51 -11.03 10.01
N MET A 127 16.82 -9.76 10.22
CA MET A 127 15.84 -8.67 10.36
C MET A 127 15.94 -7.77 9.14
N PRO A 128 15.04 -7.93 8.18
CA PRO A 128 14.93 -6.99 7.07
C PRO A 128 14.41 -5.64 7.55
N LYS A 129 14.63 -4.60 6.76
CA LYS A 129 13.99 -3.31 6.95
C LYS A 129 12.53 -3.37 6.49
N PHE A 130 11.64 -2.67 7.20
CA PHE A 130 10.20 -2.69 6.94
C PHE A 130 9.72 -1.35 6.41
N PHE A 131 9.14 -1.35 5.23
CA PHE A 131 8.36 -0.23 4.72
C PHE A 131 7.00 -0.73 4.20
N GLY A 132 6.09 0.17 3.87
CA GLY A 132 4.82 -0.28 3.33
C GLY A 132 3.81 0.83 3.14
N TYR A 133 2.55 0.44 2.96
CA TYR A 133 1.45 1.33 2.67
C TYR A 133 0.22 1.01 3.50
N ALA A 134 -0.26 1.96 4.29
CA ALA A 134 -1.49 1.83 5.05
C ALA A 134 -2.67 2.44 4.27
N HIS A 135 -3.51 1.57 3.75
CA HIS A 135 -4.69 2.00 2.98
C HIS A 135 -5.82 2.51 3.86
N TRP A 136 -5.83 2.11 5.14
CA TRP A 136 -6.96 2.32 6.02
C TRP A 136 -6.56 2.18 7.49
N PHE A 137 -7.22 2.97 8.35
CA PHE A 137 -7.14 2.82 9.80
C PHE A 137 -8.55 2.73 10.41
N ASP A 138 -8.71 1.96 11.48
CA ASP A 138 -9.98 1.82 12.20
C ASP A 138 -10.09 2.92 13.28
N PHE A 139 -10.54 4.10 12.86
CA PHE A 139 -10.79 5.18 13.78
C PHE A 139 -12.01 4.88 14.66
N LYS A 140 -11.99 5.29 15.92
CA LYS A 140 -13.08 5.04 16.89
C LYS A 140 -14.43 5.64 16.47
N GLU A 141 -14.41 6.75 15.75
CA GLU A 141 -15.59 7.44 15.26
C GLU A 141 -16.26 6.71 14.09
N VAL A 142 -15.55 5.78 13.51
CA VAL A 142 -15.84 5.08 12.26
C VAL A 142 -16.46 3.73 12.49
N VAL A 143 -15.91 3.02 13.42
CA VAL A 143 -16.26 1.63 13.67
C VAL A 143 -16.71 1.47 15.11
N ASN A 144 -17.91 0.93 15.28
CA ASN A 144 -18.33 0.36 16.57
C ASN A 144 -17.51 -0.91 16.89
N TRP A 145 -16.21 -0.91 16.51
CA TRP A 145 -15.29 -2.03 16.78
C TRP A 145 -14.46 -1.70 18.01
N PRO A 146 -14.00 -2.73 18.73
CA PRO A 146 -13.05 -2.49 19.81
C PRO A 146 -11.81 -1.76 19.25
N MET A 147 -11.23 -0.87 20.05
CA MET A 147 -10.00 -0.12 19.73
C MET A 147 -8.78 -1.01 19.40
N ASP A 148 -8.92 -2.33 19.52
CA ASP A 148 -7.86 -3.31 19.34
C ASP A 148 -7.21 -3.24 17.96
N SER A 149 -7.98 -3.00 16.89
CA SER A 149 -7.42 -2.96 15.53
C SER A 149 -6.62 -1.69 15.27
N PHE A 150 -7.07 -0.53 15.78
CA PHE A 150 -6.26 0.70 15.72
C PHE A 150 -4.97 0.55 16.54
N ASN A 151 -5.07 0.03 17.76
CA ASN A 151 -3.91 -0.21 18.61
C ASN A 151 -2.90 -1.16 17.97
N LYS A 152 -3.38 -2.24 17.33
CA LYS A 152 -2.51 -3.16 16.58
C LYS A 152 -1.81 -2.46 15.41
N SER A 153 -2.53 -1.61 14.67
CA SER A 153 -1.92 -0.83 13.60
C SER A 153 -0.82 0.09 14.13
N MET A 154 -1.04 0.76 15.28
CA MET A 154 -0.03 1.63 15.89
C MET A 154 1.20 0.84 16.38
N ILE A 155 1.00 -0.30 17.04
CA ILE A 155 2.10 -1.17 17.46
C ILE A 155 2.89 -1.65 16.25
N GLY A 156 2.20 -2.07 15.19
CA GLY A 156 2.85 -2.51 13.96
C GLY A 156 3.61 -1.40 13.23
N LEU A 157 3.06 -0.17 13.20
CA LEU A 157 3.76 0.99 12.65
C LEU A 157 5.09 1.25 13.36
N LEU A 158 5.13 1.13 14.69
CA LEU A 158 6.37 1.29 15.48
C LEU A 158 7.45 0.25 15.14
N GLU A 159 7.09 -0.82 14.45
CA GLU A 159 8.02 -1.85 13.96
C GLU A 159 8.48 -1.59 12.51
N MET A 160 7.96 -0.56 11.86
CA MET A 160 8.31 -0.19 10.49
C MET A 160 9.34 0.96 10.47
N ASP A 161 10.15 0.98 9.43
CA ASP A 161 11.06 2.09 9.16
C ASP A 161 10.31 3.25 8.48
N LYS A 162 9.32 2.93 7.61
CA LYS A 162 8.43 3.90 6.95
C LYS A 162 7.09 3.26 6.59
N CYS A 163 6.03 4.03 6.68
CA CYS A 163 4.71 3.65 6.20
C CYS A 163 4.05 4.80 5.45
N TYR A 164 3.76 4.58 4.16
CA TYR A 164 3.04 5.54 3.35
C TYR A 164 1.54 5.51 3.66
N ILE A 165 0.92 6.68 3.63
CA ILE A 165 -0.53 6.88 3.79
C ILE A 165 -1.06 7.84 2.76
N ASN A 166 -2.37 7.81 2.53
CA ASN A 166 -2.97 8.48 1.38
C ASN A 166 -2.90 10.02 1.41
N THR A 167 -3.05 10.65 2.58
CA THR A 167 -3.20 12.11 2.69
C THR A 167 -2.61 12.64 3.99
N GLN A 168 -2.24 13.92 4.01
CA GLN A 168 -1.84 14.63 5.22
C GLN A 168 -2.99 14.65 6.24
N HIS A 169 -4.22 14.86 5.75
CA HIS A 169 -5.41 14.77 6.61
C HIS A 169 -5.50 13.42 7.34
N GLN A 170 -5.29 12.31 6.62
CA GLN A 170 -5.28 10.98 7.24
C GLN A 170 -4.15 10.83 8.26
N LYS A 171 -2.95 11.37 7.98
CA LYS A 171 -1.83 11.39 8.93
C LYS A 171 -2.21 12.13 10.21
N GLU A 172 -2.81 13.28 10.10
CA GLU A 172 -3.25 14.09 11.24
C GLU A 172 -4.32 13.37 12.07
N MET A 173 -5.29 12.73 11.42
CA MET A 173 -6.31 11.92 12.10
C MET A 173 -5.69 10.76 12.89
N VAL A 174 -4.71 10.05 12.29
CA VAL A 174 -4.00 8.94 12.94
C VAL A 174 -3.24 9.44 14.17
N LEU A 175 -2.46 10.50 14.02
CA LEU A 175 -1.67 11.06 15.13
C LEU A 175 -2.57 11.59 16.24
N LYS A 176 -3.65 12.30 15.89
CA LYS A 176 -4.64 12.80 16.86
C LYS A 176 -5.29 11.67 17.67
N GLN A 177 -5.67 10.57 17.05
CA GLN A 177 -6.20 9.43 17.80
C GLN A 177 -5.12 8.72 18.61
N ALA A 178 -3.89 8.66 18.11
CA ALA A 178 -2.76 8.07 18.81
C ALA A 178 -2.35 8.86 20.08
N GLU A 179 -2.61 10.18 20.15
CA GLU A 179 -2.43 11.02 21.35
C GLU A 179 -3.19 10.51 22.57
N GLU A 180 -4.29 9.80 22.37
CA GLU A 180 -5.07 9.21 23.46
C GLU A 180 -4.38 8.00 24.11
N ILE A 181 -3.36 7.42 23.45
CA ILE A 181 -2.76 6.14 23.80
C ILE A 181 -1.27 6.29 24.14
N PHE A 182 -0.57 7.16 23.43
CA PHE A 182 0.89 7.25 23.46
C PHE A 182 1.40 8.59 23.99
N ASN A 183 2.61 8.54 24.56
CA ASN A 183 3.33 9.75 24.96
C ASN A 183 3.93 10.49 23.75
N SER A 184 4.42 11.71 23.99
CA SER A 184 4.99 12.60 22.97
C SER A 184 6.16 11.97 22.19
N ASP A 185 7.02 11.19 22.84
CA ASP A 185 8.17 10.57 22.18
C ASP A 185 7.72 9.49 21.18
N THR A 186 6.70 8.72 21.54
CA THR A 186 6.10 7.71 20.65
C THR A 186 5.35 8.36 19.50
N LEU A 187 4.61 9.45 19.76
CA LEU A 187 3.94 10.23 18.72
C LEU A 187 4.95 10.83 17.74
N TYR A 188 6.05 11.36 18.22
CA TYR A 188 7.12 11.86 17.36
C TYR A 188 7.70 10.74 16.45
N LYS A 189 7.92 9.55 16.99
CA LYS A 189 8.33 8.38 16.18
C LYS A 189 7.31 8.03 15.14
N LEU A 190 6.02 7.92 15.50
CA LEU A 190 4.94 7.64 14.56
C LEU A 190 4.85 8.70 13.45
N SER A 191 4.99 9.98 13.79
CA SER A 191 5.00 11.06 12.81
C SER A 191 6.14 10.95 11.80
N ASN A 192 7.31 10.46 12.20
CA ASN A 192 8.46 10.25 11.31
C ASN A 192 8.33 8.98 10.47
N ILE A 193 7.63 7.95 10.98
CA ILE A 193 7.35 6.72 10.22
C ILE A 193 6.31 6.97 9.13
N LEU A 194 5.27 7.77 9.44
CA LEU A 194 4.18 8.07 8.52
C LEU A 194 4.60 9.13 7.49
N GLU A 195 4.51 8.78 6.22
CA GLU A 195 4.76 9.69 5.09
C GLU A 195 3.57 9.69 4.14
N VAL A 196 3.24 10.88 3.64
CA VAL A 196 2.13 11.02 2.68
C VAL A 196 2.60 10.60 1.30
N GLN A 197 1.84 9.70 0.68
CA GLN A 197 1.99 9.29 -0.70
C GLN A 197 0.60 9.09 -1.30
N HIS A 198 0.24 9.94 -2.23
CA HIS A 198 -1.07 9.88 -2.87
C HIS A 198 -1.22 8.62 -3.73
N ILE A 199 -2.44 8.07 -3.78
CA ILE A 199 -2.77 7.04 -4.76
C ILE A 199 -3.00 7.73 -6.11
N GLY A 200 -1.98 7.74 -6.93
CA GLY A 200 -2.01 8.41 -8.22
C GLY A 200 -2.77 7.64 -9.31
N VAL A 201 -2.93 8.31 -10.44
CA VAL A 201 -3.48 7.76 -11.67
C VAL A 201 -2.35 7.27 -12.59
N ASP A 202 -2.68 6.36 -13.51
CA ASP A 202 -1.75 5.97 -14.57
C ASP A 202 -1.76 7.04 -15.66
N GLY A 203 -0.61 7.64 -15.95
CA GLY A 203 -0.50 8.72 -16.93
C GLY A 203 -1.03 8.37 -18.32
N LYS A 204 -0.99 7.08 -18.71
CA LYS A 204 -1.56 6.60 -19.99
C LYS A 204 -3.09 6.57 -20.02
N ASP A 205 -3.75 6.57 -18.86
CA ASP A 205 -5.21 6.56 -18.75
C ASP A 205 -5.80 8.00 -18.77
N ILE A 206 -4.95 9.04 -18.77
CA ILE A 206 -5.38 10.44 -18.77
C ILE A 206 -5.90 10.83 -20.16
N VAL A 207 -7.11 11.39 -20.20
CA VAL A 207 -7.74 11.87 -21.43
C VAL A 207 -7.39 13.34 -21.66
N LEU A 208 -6.58 13.60 -22.67
CA LEU A 208 -6.11 14.96 -22.98
C LEU A 208 -7.10 15.79 -23.84
N ASP A 209 -8.10 15.14 -24.45
CA ASP A 209 -9.09 15.83 -25.29
C ASP A 209 -10.44 15.88 -24.56
N ILE A 210 -10.80 17.09 -24.12
CA ILE A 210 -12.06 17.33 -23.42
C ILE A 210 -13.12 17.67 -24.45
N ASN A 211 -13.84 16.63 -24.92
CA ASN A 211 -14.94 16.80 -25.84
C ASN A 211 -16.06 17.71 -25.30
N GLU A 212 -16.75 18.44 -26.19
CA GLU A 212 -17.94 19.21 -25.81
C GLU A 212 -18.99 18.31 -25.14
N LYS A 213 -19.32 18.61 -23.90
CA LYS A 213 -20.31 17.85 -23.10
C LYS A 213 -21.71 18.40 -23.39
N THR A 214 -22.36 17.86 -24.39
CA THR A 214 -23.72 18.26 -24.78
C THR A 214 -24.79 17.85 -23.78
N PHE A 215 -24.56 16.78 -23.01
CA PHE A 215 -25.53 16.25 -22.05
C PHE A 215 -25.34 16.86 -20.65
N LYS A 216 -26.44 17.31 -20.05
CA LYS A 216 -26.51 17.72 -18.64
C LYS A 216 -26.56 16.49 -17.75
N LYS A 217 -25.42 15.81 -17.57
CA LYS A 217 -25.28 14.60 -16.77
C LYS A 217 -24.37 14.84 -15.56
N ILE A 218 -24.86 14.53 -14.38
CA ILE A 218 -24.12 14.54 -13.13
C ILE A 218 -23.64 13.12 -12.84
N VAL A 219 -22.41 12.91 -12.37
CA VAL A 219 -21.95 11.60 -11.92
C VAL A 219 -21.78 11.54 -10.41
N PHE A 220 -22.28 10.46 -9.82
CA PHE A 220 -21.95 10.01 -8.47
C PHE A 220 -21.33 8.62 -8.57
N ASN A 221 -20.01 8.57 -8.77
CA ASN A 221 -19.27 7.32 -8.97
C ASN A 221 -18.70 6.71 -7.67
N HIS A 222 -19.19 7.18 -6.54
CA HIS A 222 -18.92 6.56 -5.25
C HIS A 222 -19.89 5.40 -4.97
N ARG A 223 -19.51 4.52 -4.03
CA ARG A 223 -20.44 3.48 -3.53
C ARG A 223 -21.66 4.14 -2.90
N PRO A 224 -22.89 3.66 -3.22
CA PRO A 224 -24.13 4.22 -2.67
C PRO A 224 -24.36 3.73 -1.23
N GLU A 225 -23.44 4.02 -0.33
CA GLU A 225 -23.43 3.56 1.05
C GLU A 225 -23.49 4.74 2.01
N THR A 226 -23.88 4.47 3.26
CA THR A 226 -24.10 5.50 4.29
C THR A 226 -22.85 6.32 4.56
N TYR A 227 -21.68 5.70 4.62
CA TYR A 227 -20.41 6.41 4.88
C TYR A 227 -19.97 7.34 3.74
N LYS A 228 -20.58 7.20 2.54
CA LYS A 228 -20.43 8.09 1.39
C LYS A 228 -21.57 9.09 1.28
N ASN A 229 -22.39 9.22 2.31
CA ASN A 229 -23.56 10.13 2.39
C ASN A 229 -24.44 10.09 1.12
N TYR A 230 -24.66 8.90 0.56
CA TYR A 230 -25.47 8.74 -0.67
C TYR A 230 -26.91 9.23 -0.47
N ARG A 231 -27.48 9.06 0.72
CA ARG A 231 -28.83 9.53 1.02
C ARG A 231 -28.92 11.06 0.97
N ASP A 232 -27.95 11.76 1.54
CA ASP A 232 -27.87 13.22 1.52
C ASP A 232 -27.71 13.72 0.05
N PHE A 233 -26.91 13.02 -0.75
CA PHE A 233 -26.82 13.28 -2.17
C PHE A 233 -28.20 13.13 -2.88
N LEU A 234 -28.97 12.09 -2.60
CA LEU A 234 -30.30 11.92 -3.17
C LEU A 234 -31.26 13.06 -2.77
N GLU A 235 -31.23 13.48 -1.50
CA GLU A 235 -32.03 14.60 -1.01
C GLU A 235 -31.67 15.93 -1.71
N LEU A 236 -30.39 16.12 -2.02
CA LEU A 236 -29.90 17.26 -2.82
C LEU A 236 -30.40 17.18 -4.26
N MET A 237 -30.30 16.01 -4.89
CA MET A 237 -30.75 15.81 -6.28
C MET A 237 -32.27 15.90 -6.41
N ASP A 238 -33.07 15.46 -5.42
CA ASP A 238 -34.51 15.65 -5.39
C ASP A 238 -34.86 17.15 -5.40
N LYS A 239 -34.19 17.98 -4.60
CA LYS A 239 -34.35 19.44 -4.59
C LYS A 239 -33.95 20.09 -5.94
N LEU A 240 -32.87 19.60 -6.57
CA LEU A 240 -32.48 20.07 -7.89
C LEU A 240 -33.54 19.69 -8.95
N TYR A 241 -34.12 18.48 -8.84
CA TYR A 241 -35.14 17.99 -9.75
C TYR A 241 -36.48 18.72 -9.64
N GLU A 242 -36.81 19.24 -8.43
CA GLU A 242 -37.94 20.14 -8.23
C GLU A 242 -37.77 21.49 -8.96
N GLN A 243 -36.53 21.96 -9.10
CA GLN A 243 -36.21 23.23 -9.78
C GLN A 243 -36.08 23.07 -11.29
N ARG A 244 -35.55 21.91 -11.76
CA ARG A 244 -35.26 21.65 -13.16
C ARG A 244 -35.27 20.17 -13.48
N GLN A 245 -35.74 19.77 -14.67
CA GLN A 245 -35.87 18.38 -15.07
C GLN A 245 -35.03 18.06 -16.33
N ASP A 246 -34.12 18.96 -16.72
CA ASP A 246 -33.30 18.85 -17.94
C ASP A 246 -31.94 18.18 -17.70
N PHE A 247 -31.80 17.39 -16.64
CA PHE A 247 -30.57 16.67 -16.30
C PHE A 247 -30.83 15.19 -15.99
N LYS A 248 -29.75 14.41 -16.00
CA LYS A 248 -29.72 13.01 -15.50
C LYS A 248 -28.55 12.83 -14.53
N VAL A 249 -28.69 11.85 -13.66
CA VAL A 249 -27.63 11.46 -12.72
C VAL A 249 -27.19 10.04 -13.05
N TRP A 250 -25.91 9.82 -13.22
CA TRP A 250 -25.36 8.48 -13.42
C TRP A 250 -24.71 7.98 -12.13
N VAL A 251 -25.17 6.80 -11.65
CA VAL A 251 -24.67 6.15 -10.43
C VAL A 251 -24.22 4.72 -10.79
N PRO A 252 -22.99 4.53 -11.32
CA PRO A 252 -22.52 3.24 -11.84
C PRO A 252 -22.52 2.11 -10.83
N LEU A 253 -22.33 2.43 -9.54
CA LEU A 253 -22.18 1.43 -8.48
C LEU A 253 -23.51 1.08 -7.78
N ALA A 254 -24.61 1.76 -8.09
CA ALA A 254 -25.93 1.39 -7.58
C ALA A 254 -26.40 0.05 -8.14
N SER A 255 -27.26 -0.64 -7.41
CA SER A 255 -27.87 -1.90 -7.87
C SER A 255 -29.02 -1.66 -8.85
N LYS A 256 -29.77 -0.58 -8.64
CA LYS A 256 -30.93 -0.17 -9.45
C LYS A 256 -31.11 1.35 -9.34
N PRO A 257 -31.86 1.99 -10.26
CA PRO A 257 -32.24 3.39 -10.11
C PRO A 257 -33.16 3.58 -8.93
N ASP A 258 -32.86 4.59 -8.10
CA ASP A 258 -33.69 4.96 -6.94
C ASP A 258 -34.67 6.10 -7.26
N ARG A 259 -34.46 6.81 -8.38
CA ARG A 259 -35.22 7.95 -8.86
C ARG A 259 -35.31 7.91 -10.39
N GLU A 260 -36.31 8.56 -10.97
CA GLU A 260 -36.52 8.60 -12.43
C GLU A 260 -35.43 9.36 -13.20
N TYR A 261 -34.72 10.25 -12.53
CA TYR A 261 -33.59 10.98 -13.10
C TYR A 261 -32.26 10.19 -12.98
N ILE A 262 -32.23 9.06 -12.25
CA ILE A 262 -31.04 8.25 -12.06
C ILE A 262 -30.93 7.18 -13.14
N THR A 263 -29.74 7.05 -13.70
CA THR A 263 -29.35 5.95 -14.59
C THR A 263 -28.29 5.08 -13.92
N VAL A 264 -28.38 3.76 -14.12
CA VAL A 264 -27.44 2.76 -13.62
C VAL A 264 -26.98 1.92 -14.81
N GLU A 265 -25.88 2.34 -15.40
CA GLU A 265 -25.26 1.63 -16.51
C GLU A 265 -23.91 1.09 -16.05
N LYS A 266 -23.66 -0.20 -16.27
CA LYS A 266 -22.46 -0.92 -15.82
C LYS A 266 -21.74 -1.52 -17.01
N GLY A 267 -20.41 -1.56 -16.94
CA GLY A 267 -19.55 -2.16 -17.93
C GLY A 267 -18.17 -2.46 -17.37
N ASP A 268 -17.23 -2.71 -18.25
CA ASP A 268 -15.81 -2.79 -17.94
C ASP A 268 -15.18 -1.40 -17.68
N LYS A 269 -13.88 -1.36 -17.48
CA LYS A 269 -13.13 -0.12 -17.20
C LYS A 269 -13.23 0.88 -18.37
N ASP A 270 -13.15 0.41 -19.61
CA ASP A 270 -13.22 1.26 -20.81
C ASP A 270 -14.61 1.87 -20.96
N PHE A 271 -15.66 1.08 -20.74
CA PHE A 271 -17.03 1.58 -20.70
C PHE A 271 -17.21 2.64 -19.60
N TYR A 272 -16.69 2.38 -18.41
CA TYR A 272 -16.76 3.31 -17.27
C TYR A 272 -16.09 4.65 -17.59
N TYR A 273 -14.89 4.63 -18.16
CA TYR A 273 -14.17 5.85 -18.53
C TYR A 273 -14.88 6.62 -19.65
N LYS A 274 -15.37 5.90 -20.66
CA LYS A 274 -16.19 6.52 -21.73
C LYS A 274 -17.45 7.20 -21.18
N LYS A 275 -18.10 6.58 -20.19
CA LYS A 275 -19.29 7.17 -19.53
C LYS A 275 -18.94 8.36 -18.64
N LEU A 276 -17.80 8.38 -17.98
CA LEU A 276 -17.31 9.58 -17.29
C LEU A 276 -17.17 10.74 -18.26
N GLN A 277 -16.59 10.54 -19.42
CA GLN A 277 -16.43 11.56 -20.45
C GLN A 277 -17.76 12.17 -20.95
N GLU A 278 -18.88 11.48 -20.77
CA GLU A 278 -20.22 12.01 -21.07
C GLU A 278 -20.75 12.95 -19.96
N CYS A 279 -20.13 12.96 -18.77
CA CYS A 279 -20.65 13.69 -17.63
C CYS A 279 -20.18 15.13 -17.62
N ARG A 280 -21.09 16.05 -17.25
CA ARG A 280 -20.82 17.49 -17.17
C ARG A 280 -20.11 17.87 -15.88
N VAL A 281 -20.50 17.25 -14.77
CA VAL A 281 -19.93 17.51 -13.46
C VAL A 281 -20.00 16.24 -12.59
N GLY A 282 -19.01 16.05 -11.73
CA GLY A 282 -19.00 15.03 -10.70
C GLY A 282 -19.38 15.59 -9.33
N PHE A 283 -19.82 14.72 -8.45
CA PHE A 283 -20.17 15.06 -7.08
C PHE A 283 -19.36 14.23 -6.10
N SER A 284 -18.55 14.90 -5.29
CA SER A 284 -17.78 14.31 -4.21
C SER A 284 -18.40 14.65 -2.85
N PRO A 285 -19.10 13.69 -2.22
CA PRO A 285 -19.87 13.94 -1.00
C PRO A 285 -18.96 14.05 0.23
N LYS A 286 -19.50 14.60 1.33
CA LYS A 286 -18.90 14.40 2.63
C LYS A 286 -18.70 12.92 2.89
N GLN A 287 -17.49 12.53 3.29
CA GLN A 287 -17.19 11.16 3.67
C GLN A 287 -16.92 11.11 5.19
N THR A 288 -17.52 10.15 5.87
CA THR A 288 -17.27 9.97 7.31
C THR A 288 -15.82 9.57 7.57
N TYR A 289 -15.17 9.00 6.55
CA TYR A 289 -13.79 8.49 6.60
C TYR A 289 -13.03 9.02 5.40
N GLY A 290 -12.46 10.18 5.57
CA GLY A 290 -11.63 10.80 4.55
C GLY A 290 -10.27 10.08 4.47
N GLY A 291 -10.05 9.47 3.33
CA GLY A 291 -8.74 8.94 2.95
C GLY A 291 -8.41 9.51 1.57
N TRP A 292 -8.50 8.68 0.57
CA TRP A 292 -8.31 9.07 -0.82
C TRP A 292 -9.58 8.80 -1.64
N SER A 293 -9.85 9.63 -2.63
CA SER A 293 -11.03 9.46 -3.48
C SER A 293 -10.66 9.05 -4.91
N VAL A 294 -10.40 7.76 -5.12
CA VAL A 294 -10.17 7.20 -6.47
C VAL A 294 -11.31 7.54 -7.44
N ALA A 295 -12.55 7.55 -6.95
CA ALA A 295 -13.70 7.92 -7.78
C ALA A 295 -13.60 9.35 -8.34
N THR A 296 -13.14 10.29 -7.52
CA THR A 296 -12.94 11.69 -7.93
C THR A 296 -11.77 11.80 -8.91
N THR A 297 -10.62 11.17 -8.61
CA THR A 297 -9.47 11.18 -9.53
C THR A 297 -9.79 10.51 -10.86
N ASP A 298 -10.54 9.40 -10.87
CA ASP A 298 -11.03 8.77 -12.11
C ASP A 298 -11.84 9.75 -12.98
N GLY A 299 -12.69 10.56 -12.36
CA GLY A 299 -13.45 11.55 -13.08
C GLY A 299 -12.57 12.70 -13.61
N MET A 300 -11.70 13.24 -12.76
CA MET A 300 -10.79 14.36 -13.13
C MET A 300 -9.90 13.97 -14.31
N MET A 301 -9.28 12.78 -14.31
CA MET A 301 -8.44 12.32 -15.41
C MET A 301 -9.23 12.07 -16.71
N ASN A 302 -10.57 11.97 -16.64
CA ASN A 302 -11.48 11.86 -17.78
C ASN A 302 -12.14 13.21 -18.12
N GLY A 303 -11.59 14.34 -17.68
CA GLY A 303 -12.05 15.68 -17.98
C GLY A 303 -13.39 16.04 -17.35
N VAL A 304 -13.72 15.46 -16.19
CA VAL A 304 -14.92 15.80 -15.40
C VAL A 304 -14.52 16.66 -14.22
N PRO A 305 -14.94 17.91 -14.14
CA PRO A 305 -14.75 18.73 -12.93
C PRO A 305 -15.69 18.22 -11.83
N TYR A 306 -15.28 18.38 -10.58
CA TYR A 306 -16.07 17.95 -9.42
C TYR A 306 -16.43 19.14 -8.53
N ILE A 307 -17.67 19.15 -8.04
CA ILE A 307 -17.96 19.89 -6.81
C ILE A 307 -17.68 18.96 -5.62
N MET A 308 -16.93 19.43 -4.65
CA MET A 308 -16.41 18.63 -3.55
C MET A 308 -16.91 19.16 -2.21
N TYR A 309 -17.17 18.26 -1.26
CA TYR A 309 -17.42 18.71 0.11
C TYR A 309 -16.14 19.32 0.69
N GLY A 310 -16.25 20.45 1.39
CA GLY A 310 -15.10 21.15 1.97
C GLY A 310 -14.50 20.39 3.15
N ASP A 311 -13.79 19.31 2.87
CA ASP A 311 -12.97 18.52 3.78
C ASP A 311 -11.52 18.56 3.31
N LEU A 312 -10.57 18.65 4.25
CA LEU A 312 -9.14 18.80 3.97
C LEU A 312 -8.58 17.79 2.97
N TYR A 313 -9.02 16.55 2.98
CA TYR A 313 -8.50 15.56 2.03
C TYR A 313 -8.96 15.76 0.58
N TYR A 314 -10.04 16.50 0.34
CA TYR A 314 -10.41 16.93 -1.00
C TYR A 314 -9.62 18.16 -1.45
N GLU A 315 -9.25 19.05 -0.51
CA GLU A 315 -8.33 20.15 -0.77
C GLU A 315 -6.95 19.63 -1.17
N GLU A 316 -6.45 18.59 -0.53
CA GLU A 316 -5.20 17.92 -0.93
C GLU A 316 -5.28 17.27 -2.32
N LEU A 317 -6.49 16.89 -2.75
CA LEU A 317 -6.69 16.28 -4.06
C LEU A 317 -6.78 17.32 -5.18
N ASN A 318 -7.39 18.47 -4.92
CA ASN A 318 -7.47 19.61 -5.83
C ASN A 318 -7.88 20.86 -5.03
N GLU A 319 -6.90 21.68 -4.65
CA GLU A 319 -7.14 22.89 -3.82
C GLU A 319 -7.99 23.96 -4.50
N ASP A 320 -8.01 23.97 -5.83
CA ASP A 320 -8.72 24.94 -6.65
C ASP A 320 -10.13 24.47 -7.09
N ALA A 321 -10.60 23.31 -6.59
CA ALA A 321 -11.93 22.81 -6.90
C ALA A 321 -13.03 23.67 -6.29
N ASP A 322 -14.24 23.59 -6.83
CA ASP A 322 -15.42 24.19 -6.19
C ASP A 322 -15.87 23.38 -4.98
N PHE A 323 -15.80 23.99 -3.82
CA PHE A 323 -16.18 23.38 -2.55
C PHE A 323 -17.57 23.81 -2.07
N PHE A 324 -18.31 22.87 -1.49
CA PHE A 324 -19.58 23.15 -0.81
C PHE A 324 -19.57 22.64 0.64
N THR A 325 -20.31 23.30 1.49
CA THR A 325 -20.49 22.92 2.91
C THR A 325 -21.94 22.63 3.26
N ASN A 326 -22.86 23.00 2.38
CA ASN A 326 -24.31 22.82 2.55
C ASN A 326 -25.02 22.71 1.20
N HIS A 327 -26.29 22.30 1.23
CA HIS A 327 -27.11 22.09 0.02
C HIS A 327 -27.34 23.35 -0.81
N VAL A 328 -27.40 24.54 -0.21
CA VAL A 328 -27.64 25.78 -0.95
C VAL A 328 -26.46 26.05 -1.89
N VAL A 329 -25.25 26.03 -1.35
CA VAL A 329 -24.03 26.22 -2.14
C VAL A 329 -23.88 25.12 -3.20
N ALA A 330 -24.18 23.85 -2.83
CA ALA A 330 -24.11 22.75 -3.78
C ALA A 330 -25.11 22.90 -4.95
N LEU A 331 -26.34 23.36 -4.70
CA LEU A 331 -27.35 23.62 -5.74
C LEU A 331 -26.90 24.74 -6.68
N ASP A 332 -26.38 25.83 -6.14
CA ASP A 332 -25.88 26.96 -6.92
C ASP A 332 -24.72 26.52 -7.84
N LEU A 333 -23.76 25.78 -7.31
CA LEU A 333 -22.66 25.21 -8.08
C LEU A 333 -23.15 24.25 -9.16
N LEU A 334 -24.05 23.31 -8.83
CA LEU A 334 -24.61 22.37 -9.81
C LEU A 334 -25.31 23.10 -10.94
N ASN A 335 -26.14 24.11 -10.64
CA ASN A 335 -26.79 24.92 -11.66
C ASN A 335 -25.77 25.64 -12.54
N LYS A 336 -24.72 26.22 -11.96
CA LYS A 336 -23.63 26.89 -12.69
C LYS A 336 -22.95 25.93 -13.66
N TYR A 337 -22.58 24.73 -13.22
CA TYR A 337 -21.96 23.71 -14.10
C TYR A 337 -22.90 23.22 -15.20
N LEU A 338 -24.19 23.06 -14.90
CA LEU A 338 -25.17 22.58 -15.87
C LEU A 338 -25.52 23.62 -16.93
N ASP A 339 -25.42 24.90 -16.63
CA ASP A 339 -25.85 25.98 -17.53
C ASP A 339 -24.71 26.73 -18.20
N ASN A 340 -23.54 26.83 -17.56
CA ASN A 340 -22.38 27.54 -18.10
C ASN A 340 -21.32 26.55 -18.58
N ILE A 341 -21.22 26.36 -19.90
CA ILE A 341 -20.29 25.39 -20.49
C ILE A 341 -18.84 25.91 -20.46
N GLU A 342 -18.65 27.21 -20.61
CA GLU A 342 -17.33 27.83 -20.57
C GLU A 342 -16.70 27.63 -19.17
N TYR A 343 -17.46 27.95 -18.13
CA TYR A 343 -17.04 27.73 -16.75
C TYR A 343 -16.74 26.25 -16.46
N ARG A 344 -17.62 25.37 -16.91
CA ARG A 344 -17.41 23.92 -16.78
C ARG A 344 -16.10 23.48 -17.42
N ASN A 345 -15.78 23.98 -18.62
CA ASN A 345 -14.57 23.61 -19.33
C ASN A 345 -13.31 24.17 -18.63
N GLU A 346 -13.35 25.41 -18.14
CA GLU A 346 -12.28 25.99 -17.34
C GLU A 346 -11.95 25.13 -16.13
N MET A 347 -12.95 24.72 -15.37
CA MET A 347 -12.77 23.86 -14.19
C MET A 347 -12.34 22.44 -14.55
N ALA A 348 -12.71 21.95 -15.73
CA ALA A 348 -12.25 20.64 -16.21
C ALA A 348 -10.76 20.66 -16.62
N ASP A 349 -10.33 21.74 -17.30
CA ASP A 349 -8.93 21.93 -17.66
C ASP A 349 -8.06 22.07 -16.41
N GLN A 350 -8.54 22.78 -15.41
CA GLN A 350 -7.88 22.90 -14.11
C GLN A 350 -7.76 21.55 -13.39
N ALA A 351 -8.87 20.79 -13.28
CA ALA A 351 -8.88 19.49 -12.65
C ALA A 351 -7.93 18.51 -13.38
N LEU A 352 -7.91 18.56 -14.70
CA LEU A 352 -7.00 17.76 -15.52
C LEU A 352 -5.54 18.20 -15.34
N GLY A 353 -5.29 19.50 -15.23
CA GLY A 353 -3.97 20.07 -14.92
C GLY A 353 -3.43 19.56 -13.58
N CYS A 354 -4.25 19.55 -12.54
CA CYS A 354 -3.92 18.97 -11.24
C CYS A 354 -3.55 17.47 -11.36
N VAL A 355 -4.35 16.68 -12.09
CA VAL A 355 -4.04 15.25 -12.29
C VAL A 355 -2.70 15.04 -12.98
N ILE A 356 -2.40 15.84 -14.02
CA ILE A 356 -1.17 15.70 -14.80
C ILE A 356 0.07 16.10 -13.99
N ASN A 357 -0.03 17.16 -13.21
CA ASN A 357 1.11 17.73 -12.50
C ASN A 357 1.39 17.06 -11.15
N ASP A 358 0.33 16.65 -10.43
CA ASP A 358 0.45 16.32 -9.01
C ASP A 358 0.02 14.89 -8.69
N LEU A 359 -0.73 14.22 -9.58
CA LEU A 359 -1.34 12.93 -9.28
C LEU A 359 -0.89 11.79 -10.19
N VAL A 360 0.19 11.94 -10.95
CA VAL A 360 0.76 10.83 -11.73
C VAL A 360 1.52 9.91 -10.79
N TYR A 361 1.09 8.65 -10.74
CA TYR A 361 1.59 7.69 -9.73
C TYR A 361 3.07 7.35 -9.91
N LYS A 362 3.60 7.51 -11.11
CA LYS A 362 5.01 7.25 -11.38
C LYS A 362 5.93 8.09 -10.51
N ASP A 363 5.64 9.37 -10.33
CA ASP A 363 6.47 10.29 -9.55
C ASP A 363 6.50 9.89 -8.06
N GLU A 364 5.37 9.41 -7.54
CA GLU A 364 5.28 8.87 -6.19
C GLU A 364 6.08 7.56 -6.03
N ILE A 365 6.14 6.74 -7.08
CA ILE A 365 6.93 5.50 -7.08
C ILE A 365 8.43 5.78 -7.22
N GLU A 366 8.84 6.85 -7.91
CA GLU A 366 10.24 7.30 -7.93
C GLU A 366 10.72 7.66 -6.52
N LYS A 367 9.93 8.40 -5.75
CA LYS A 367 10.24 8.67 -4.32
C LYS A 367 10.34 7.39 -3.48
N MET A 368 9.47 6.41 -3.73
CA MET A 368 9.56 5.09 -3.08
C MET A 368 10.83 4.35 -3.48
N SER A 369 11.25 4.42 -4.74
CA SER A 369 12.49 3.83 -5.24
C SER A 369 13.72 4.42 -4.55
N ASP A 370 13.79 5.75 -4.41
CA ASP A 370 14.86 6.44 -3.70
C ASP A 370 14.92 6.03 -2.22
N TYR A 371 13.76 5.82 -1.59
CA TYR A 371 13.72 5.34 -0.23
C TYR A 371 14.17 3.88 -0.09
N ILE A 372 13.87 3.03 -1.07
CA ILE A 372 14.41 1.67 -1.12
C ILE A 372 15.94 1.70 -1.12
N ASP A 373 16.56 2.60 -1.90
CA ASP A 373 18.02 2.76 -1.91
C ASP A 373 18.56 3.17 -0.53
N GLN A 374 17.94 4.14 0.13
CA GLN A 374 18.31 4.54 1.49
C GLN A 374 18.24 3.35 2.46
N LEU A 375 17.17 2.57 2.43
CA LEU A 375 17.03 1.39 3.29
C LEU A 375 18.09 0.32 2.99
N VAL A 376 18.43 0.12 1.71
CA VAL A 376 19.45 -0.84 1.29
C VAL A 376 20.84 -0.38 1.72
N GLU A 377 21.14 0.92 1.65
CA GLU A 377 22.40 1.50 2.14
C GLU A 377 22.57 1.38 3.65
N GLU A 378 21.49 1.47 4.41
CA GLU A 378 21.47 1.27 5.88
C GLU A 378 21.64 -0.20 6.28
N LEU A 379 21.47 -1.15 5.35
CA LEU A 379 21.72 -2.55 5.64
C LEU A 379 23.24 -2.74 5.89
N PRO A 380 23.62 -3.59 6.87
CA PRO A 380 25.03 -3.82 7.15
C PRO A 380 25.78 -4.20 5.87
N CYS A 381 26.81 -3.42 5.56
CA CYS A 381 27.54 -3.39 4.28
C CYS A 381 28.31 -4.68 3.91
N VAL A 382 28.23 -5.73 4.73
CA VAL A 382 28.85 -7.03 4.44
C VAL A 382 27.74 -8.04 4.27
N SER A 383 27.66 -8.66 3.11
CA SER A 383 26.79 -9.80 2.92
C SER A 383 27.10 -10.81 4.01
N GLN A 384 26.06 -11.39 4.61
CA GLN A 384 26.28 -12.43 5.65
C GLN A 384 27.12 -13.57 5.08
N THR A 385 27.09 -13.79 3.77
CA THR A 385 27.90 -14.76 3.05
C THR A 385 29.39 -14.39 3.08
N GLU A 386 29.77 -13.14 2.79
CA GLU A 386 31.17 -12.69 2.84
C GLU A 386 31.74 -12.78 4.26
N LYS A 387 30.97 -12.43 5.29
CA LYS A 387 31.41 -12.62 6.68
C LYS A 387 31.50 -14.08 7.11
N VAL A 388 30.61 -14.92 6.61
CA VAL A 388 30.68 -16.37 6.84
C VAL A 388 31.93 -16.94 6.16
N ASP A 389 32.25 -16.48 4.95
CA ASP A 389 33.42 -16.90 4.22
C ASP A 389 34.73 -16.44 4.89
N GLU A 390 34.77 -15.17 5.34
CA GLU A 390 35.90 -14.64 6.15
C GLU A 390 36.09 -15.43 7.43
N ILE A 391 35.03 -15.70 8.17
CA ILE A 391 35.06 -16.48 9.40
C ILE A 391 35.47 -17.93 9.11
N THR A 392 34.99 -18.50 8.02
CA THR A 392 35.32 -19.86 7.59
C THR A 392 36.81 -19.99 7.29
N GLU A 393 37.38 -19.07 6.48
CA GLU A 393 38.80 -19.05 6.18
C GLU A 393 39.64 -18.81 7.45
N TRP A 394 39.16 -17.98 8.37
CA TRP A 394 39.83 -17.77 9.62
C TRP A 394 39.83 -19.03 10.51
N ILE A 395 38.67 -19.73 10.66
CA ILE A 395 38.61 -20.99 11.39
C ILE A 395 39.50 -22.05 10.76
N LYS A 396 39.57 -22.11 9.44
CA LYS A 396 40.44 -23.01 8.69
C LYS A 396 41.91 -22.75 8.99
N ASN A 397 42.37 -21.49 9.07
CA ASN A 397 43.73 -21.10 9.31
C ASN A 397 44.14 -21.34 10.78
N GLU A 398 43.31 -21.01 11.72
CA GLU A 398 43.59 -21.16 13.17
C GLU A 398 43.32 -22.58 13.70
N LYS A 399 42.58 -23.43 12.91
CA LYS A 399 42.15 -24.79 13.24
C LYS A 399 41.18 -24.90 14.42
N VAL A 400 41.31 -24.05 15.44
CA VAL A 400 40.44 -24.00 16.63
C VAL A 400 40.30 -22.56 17.07
N ILE A 401 39.06 -22.06 17.12
CA ILE A 401 38.76 -20.70 17.64
C ILE A 401 37.70 -20.77 18.73
N SER A 402 37.98 -20.14 19.86
CA SER A 402 36.97 -20.03 20.92
C SER A 402 35.86 -19.05 20.54
N LYS A 403 34.64 -19.32 21.01
CA LYS A 403 33.50 -18.41 20.85
C LYS A 403 33.82 -16.99 21.31
N LYS A 404 34.60 -16.85 22.42
CA LYS A 404 35.00 -15.54 22.95
C LYS A 404 35.88 -14.81 21.95
N ASN A 405 36.92 -15.42 21.44
CA ASN A 405 37.84 -14.82 20.47
C ASN A 405 37.10 -14.43 19.17
N LEU A 406 36.11 -15.24 18.74
CA LEU A 406 35.30 -14.94 17.60
C LEU A 406 34.45 -13.68 17.79
N ILE A 407 33.81 -13.56 18.98
CA ILE A 407 32.99 -12.40 19.34
C ILE A 407 33.87 -11.15 19.48
N ASP A 408 35.01 -11.24 20.17
CA ASP A 408 35.89 -10.12 20.41
C ASP A 408 36.51 -9.56 19.13
N ARG A 409 36.95 -10.43 18.20
CA ARG A 409 37.57 -10.01 16.93
C ARG A 409 36.58 -9.41 15.96
N LEU A 410 35.35 -9.91 15.95
CA LEU A 410 34.29 -9.42 15.04
C LEU A 410 33.55 -8.21 15.62
N ASN A 411 33.98 -7.76 16.81
CA ASN A 411 33.34 -6.64 17.54
C ASN A 411 31.81 -6.80 17.66
N TRP A 412 31.37 -8.05 17.89
CA TRP A 412 29.96 -8.35 18.05
C TRP A 412 29.53 -8.26 19.51
N GLY A 413 28.46 -7.53 19.77
CA GLY A 413 27.81 -7.63 21.09
C GLY A 413 27.35 -9.06 21.37
N VAL A 414 27.43 -9.46 22.62
CA VAL A 414 26.96 -10.76 23.10
C VAL A 414 25.48 -10.88 22.83
N GLY A 415 25.04 -11.83 22.01
CA GLY A 415 23.62 -12.07 21.78
C GLY A 415 23.25 -12.50 20.35
N ILE A 416 22.21 -11.89 19.84
CA ILE A 416 21.48 -12.27 18.60
C ILE A 416 22.40 -12.44 17.37
N LYS A 417 23.34 -11.53 17.13
CA LYS A 417 24.23 -11.59 15.96
C LYS A 417 25.07 -12.87 15.90
N PHE A 418 25.60 -13.30 17.02
CA PHE A 418 26.43 -14.52 17.05
C PHE A 418 25.62 -15.78 16.70
N THR A 419 24.40 -15.88 17.17
CA THR A 419 23.51 -17.05 16.89
C THR A 419 23.17 -17.15 15.40
N GLN A 420 23.04 -16.04 14.68
CA GLN A 420 22.76 -16.01 13.25
C GLN A 420 23.92 -16.60 12.43
N TYR A 421 25.16 -16.23 12.76
CA TYR A 421 26.34 -16.72 12.04
C TYR A 421 26.70 -18.17 12.41
N ARG A 422 26.48 -18.57 13.67
CA ARG A 422 26.75 -19.92 14.13
C ARG A 422 26.07 -20.98 13.29
N ARG A 423 24.80 -20.82 12.96
CA ARG A 423 24.08 -21.80 12.14
C ARG A 423 24.66 -21.92 10.75
N ARG A 424 25.05 -20.81 10.13
CA ARG A 424 25.65 -20.82 8.79
C ARG A 424 27.06 -21.41 8.79
N LEU A 425 27.86 -21.10 9.81
CA LEU A 425 29.16 -21.73 9.96
C LEU A 425 29.03 -23.26 10.08
N LEU A 426 28.07 -23.75 10.86
CA LEU A 426 27.85 -25.17 11.04
C LEU A 426 27.19 -25.89 9.84
N THR A 427 26.75 -25.16 8.81
CA THR A 427 26.38 -25.76 7.51
C THR A 427 27.59 -26.16 6.68
N ASN A 428 28.77 -25.62 6.97
CA ASN A 428 30.01 -26.05 6.32
C ASN A 428 30.42 -27.42 6.90
N PRO A 429 30.55 -28.48 6.07
CA PRO A 429 30.84 -29.83 6.56
C PRO A 429 32.20 -29.96 7.23
N ASN A 430 33.08 -28.98 7.06
CA ASN A 430 34.42 -28.98 7.68
C ASN A 430 34.47 -28.20 8.99
N ILE A 431 33.37 -27.56 9.42
CA ILE A 431 33.28 -26.80 10.67
C ILE A 431 32.37 -27.54 11.64
N TYR A 432 32.87 -27.82 12.82
CA TYR A 432 32.07 -28.39 13.92
C TYR A 432 32.37 -27.64 15.22
N ASP A 433 31.40 -27.60 16.12
CA ASP A 433 31.60 -27.08 17.48
C ASP A 433 31.84 -28.21 18.49
N THR A 434 32.59 -27.92 19.52
CA THR A 434 32.79 -28.86 20.63
C THR A 434 31.63 -28.77 21.61
N ILE A 435 31.12 -29.92 22.05
CA ILE A 435 30.07 -30.00 23.09
C ILE A 435 30.72 -29.63 24.45
N SER A 436 30.73 -28.33 24.79
CA SER A 436 31.20 -27.84 26.06
C SER A 436 30.45 -26.58 26.48
N GLU A 437 30.52 -26.19 27.76
CA GLU A 437 30.01 -24.91 28.29
C GLU A 437 30.59 -23.69 27.52
N TYR A 438 31.77 -23.86 26.91
CA TYR A 438 32.45 -22.87 26.08
C TYR A 438 32.79 -23.47 24.72
N PRO A 439 31.85 -23.48 23.74
CA PRO A 439 32.09 -24.12 22.47
C PRO A 439 33.25 -23.47 21.69
N ASN A 440 34.10 -24.30 21.14
CA ASN A 440 35.14 -23.92 20.19
C ASN A 440 34.67 -24.34 18.77
N TYR A 441 35.00 -23.54 17.78
CA TYR A 441 34.79 -23.88 16.36
C TYR A 441 36.08 -24.48 15.82
N CYS A 442 35.98 -25.67 15.29
CA CYS A 442 37.11 -26.44 14.81
C CYS A 442 36.98 -26.71 13.30
N TRP A 443 38.13 -26.70 12.61
CA TRP A 443 38.22 -27.11 11.21
C TRP A 443 38.73 -28.55 11.12
N SER A 444 38.09 -29.33 10.25
CA SER A 444 38.49 -30.70 9.93
C SER A 444 38.72 -30.81 8.43
N GLU A 445 39.88 -31.26 8.05
CA GLU A 445 40.16 -31.70 6.69
C GLU A 445 39.59 -33.11 6.54
N LYS A 446 38.39 -33.23 5.95
CA LYS A 446 37.79 -34.50 5.57
C LYS A 446 37.94 -34.69 4.09
#